data_e8b1faf8c5b2c3a1dc84a8e7b8949d31
#
_entry.id   e8b1faf8c5b2c3a1dc84a8e7b8949d31
#
_cell.length_a   1.000
_cell.length_b   1.000
_cell.length_c   1.000
_cell.angle_alpha   90.00
_cell.angle_beta   90.00
_cell.angle_gamma   90.00
#
_symmetry.space_group_name_H-M   'P 1'
#
loop_
_entity.id
_entity.type
_entity.pdbx_description
1 polymer ?
#
loop_
_entity_poly.entity_id
_entity_poly.type
_entity_poly.pdbx_seq_one_letter_code
_entity_poly.pdbx_strand_id
1 'polypeptide(L)'
;MYSISCTMQRKEATMGKVGFLDPVDFISGKISRKYRTCYNYRRWSDRRYTSVHGDRLTPESANELAVRERFKVVRQAAQNRSMDLSRLTYDQMDFLEERRTRTHFKYTTYKGWLFGKGWRCYNTSTHQVDWPERLLNV
;
A
#
# COMPACT_ATOMS: atom_id res chain seq x y z
N MET A 1 -15.70 6.62 19.50
CA MET A 1 -15.59 5.62 18.42
C MET A 1 -15.66 4.24 19.05
N TYR A 2 -16.69 3.50 18.78
CA TYR A 2 -16.81 2.16 19.32
C TYR A 2 -15.96 1.19 18.50
N SER A 3 -14.92 0.68 19.10
CA SER A 3 -14.25 -0.51 18.62
C SER A 3 -15.15 -1.70 19.00
N ILE A 4 -16.01 -2.10 18.09
CA ILE A 4 -16.80 -3.31 18.29
C ILE A 4 -15.82 -4.48 18.26
N SER A 5 -15.73 -5.24 19.33
CA SER A 5 -14.86 -6.41 19.37
C SER A 5 -15.28 -7.43 18.32
N CYS A 6 -14.34 -8.20 17.78
CA CYS A 6 -14.66 -9.26 16.83
C CYS A 6 -15.73 -10.23 17.34
N THR A 7 -15.86 -10.37 18.66
CA THR A 7 -16.88 -11.21 19.30
C THR A 7 -18.28 -10.63 19.15
N MET A 8 -18.44 -9.32 19.33
CA MET A 8 -19.72 -8.63 19.08
C MET A 8 -20.09 -8.66 17.61
N GLN A 9 -19.11 -8.43 16.74
CA GLN A 9 -19.32 -8.50 15.30
C GLN A 9 -19.73 -9.90 14.83
N ARG A 10 -19.22 -10.96 15.47
CA ARG A 10 -19.66 -12.32 15.16
C ARG A 10 -21.12 -12.57 15.49
N LYS A 11 -21.62 -12.03 16.60
CA LYS A 11 -23.05 -12.13 16.95
C LYS A 11 -23.89 -11.43 15.89
N GLU A 12 -23.49 -10.24 15.50
CA GLU A 12 -24.19 -9.47 14.48
C GLU A 12 -24.08 -10.13 13.09
N ALA A 13 -22.89 -10.66 12.74
CA ALA A 13 -22.70 -11.39 11.51
C ALA A 13 -23.49 -12.71 11.44
N THR A 14 -23.77 -13.36 12.57
CA THR A 14 -24.63 -14.56 12.64
C THR A 14 -26.07 -14.23 12.27
N MET A 15 -26.52 -13.01 12.52
CA MET A 15 -27.82 -12.50 12.12
C MET A 15 -27.85 -12.03 10.67
N GLY A 16 -26.72 -12.03 9.96
CA GLY A 16 -26.59 -11.61 8.56
C GLY A 16 -26.85 -10.13 8.30
N LYS A 17 -27.06 -9.35 9.34
CA LYS A 17 -27.33 -7.91 9.26
C LYS A 17 -26.60 -7.20 10.39
N VAL A 18 -25.91 -6.13 10.04
CA VAL A 18 -25.34 -5.21 11.01
C VAL A 18 -26.09 -3.89 10.87
N GLY A 19 -26.90 -3.58 11.89
CA GLY A 19 -27.56 -2.29 11.98
C GLY A 19 -26.58 -1.22 12.44
N PHE A 20 -26.48 -0.16 11.70
CA PHE A 20 -25.74 1.01 12.11
C PHE A 20 -26.70 2.15 12.39
N LEU A 21 -26.43 2.87 13.46
CA LEU A 21 -27.03 4.17 13.64
C LEU A 21 -26.59 5.06 12.50
N ASP A 22 -27.50 5.84 11.99
CA ASP A 22 -27.31 6.78 10.90
C ASP A 22 -25.81 7.13 10.62
N PRO A 23 -25.37 7.15 9.41
CA PRO A 23 -26.10 7.13 8.14
C PRO A 23 -25.97 5.80 7.37
N VAL A 24 -25.62 4.72 8.02
CA VAL A 24 -25.55 3.41 7.36
C VAL A 24 -26.58 2.50 7.98
N ASP A 25 -27.60 2.18 7.22
CA ASP A 25 -28.67 1.32 7.67
C ASP A 25 -28.31 -0.16 7.63
N PHE A 26 -27.33 -0.50 6.74
CA PHE A 26 -27.17 -1.90 6.43
C PHE A 26 -25.80 -2.22 5.76
N ILE A 27 -25.13 -3.24 6.26
CA ILE A 27 -24.04 -3.92 5.56
C ILE A 27 -24.34 -5.41 5.56
N SER A 28 -24.39 -6.01 4.37
CA SER A 28 -24.58 -7.44 4.22
C SER A 28 -23.53 -8.06 3.30
N GLY A 29 -23.33 -9.33 3.50
CA GLY A 29 -22.48 -10.14 2.64
C GLY A 29 -21.06 -10.36 3.18
N LYS A 30 -20.32 -11.13 2.41
CA LYS A 30 -18.95 -11.50 2.72
C LYS A 30 -17.99 -10.49 2.12
N ILE A 31 -17.31 -9.73 2.96
CA ILE A 31 -16.40 -8.67 2.53
C ILE A 31 -15.13 -9.22 1.91
N SER A 32 -14.64 -10.36 2.40
CA SER A 32 -13.45 -11.00 1.86
C SER A 32 -13.56 -12.50 1.89
N ARG A 33 -13.06 -13.14 0.82
CA ARG A 33 -12.89 -14.59 0.77
C ARG A 33 -11.60 -15.06 1.44
N LYS A 34 -10.64 -14.16 1.60
CA LYS A 34 -9.28 -14.46 2.10
C LYS A 34 -9.15 -14.35 3.61
N TYR A 35 -10.02 -13.61 4.26
CA TYR A 35 -9.92 -13.31 5.68
C TYR A 35 -11.18 -13.69 6.43
N ARG A 36 -11.04 -13.96 7.73
CA ARG A 36 -12.20 -14.09 8.60
C ARG A 36 -12.98 -12.78 8.61
N THR A 37 -14.29 -12.91 8.69
CA THR A 37 -15.19 -11.77 8.67
C THR A 37 -15.16 -11.00 9.98
N CYS A 38 -14.16 -10.17 10.14
CA CYS A 38 -14.21 -9.03 11.03
C CYS A 38 -14.11 -7.80 10.15
N TYR A 39 -15.03 -6.88 10.29
CA TYR A 39 -14.99 -5.65 9.54
C TYR A 39 -15.18 -4.45 10.45
N ASN A 40 -14.42 -3.40 10.15
CA ASN A 40 -14.59 -2.10 10.75
C ASN A 40 -15.31 -1.18 9.77
N TYR A 41 -16.32 -0.55 10.27
CA TYR A 41 -16.96 0.55 9.59
C TYR A 41 -16.27 1.86 9.97
N ARG A 42 -15.89 2.64 8.98
CA ARG A 42 -15.31 3.97 9.18
C ARG A 42 -15.98 4.97 8.27
N ARG A 43 -16.25 6.13 8.82
CA ARG A 43 -16.66 7.30 8.07
C ARG A 43 -15.50 8.28 8.02
N TRP A 44 -15.13 8.68 6.83
CA TRP A 44 -14.14 9.74 6.64
C TRP A 44 -14.70 10.77 5.68
N SER A 45 -14.89 11.99 6.18
CA SER A 45 -15.58 13.04 5.44
C SER A 45 -16.97 12.59 5.01
N ASP A 46 -17.28 12.63 3.75
CA ASP A 46 -18.53 12.21 3.11
C ASP A 46 -18.52 10.76 2.63
N ARG A 47 -17.38 10.09 2.71
CA ARG A 47 -17.21 8.71 2.25
C ARG A 47 -17.29 7.72 3.39
N ARG A 48 -17.89 6.61 3.09
CA ARG A 48 -18.03 5.48 4.00
C ARG A 48 -17.27 4.29 3.41
N TYR A 49 -16.56 3.60 4.22
CA TYR A 49 -15.86 2.40 3.81
C TYR A 49 -15.76 1.39 4.94
N THR A 50 -15.65 0.15 4.55
CA THR A 50 -15.40 -0.96 5.46
C THR A 50 -14.03 -1.55 5.17
N SER A 51 -13.33 -1.95 6.21
CA SER A 51 -12.10 -2.70 6.10
C SER A 51 -12.24 -4.05 6.78
N VAL A 52 -11.60 -5.05 6.23
CA VAL A 52 -11.58 -6.39 6.79
C VAL A 52 -10.38 -6.53 7.71
N HIS A 53 -10.63 -7.00 8.92
CA HIS A 53 -9.60 -7.41 9.86
C HIS A 53 -9.76 -8.88 10.17
N GLY A 54 -8.68 -9.56 10.34
CA GLY A 54 -8.64 -10.94 10.76
C GLY A 54 -7.50 -11.72 10.13
N ASP A 55 -7.35 -12.94 10.61
CA ASP A 55 -6.34 -13.83 10.11
C ASP A 55 -6.65 -14.27 8.68
N ARG A 56 -5.62 -14.40 7.90
CA ARG A 56 -5.73 -14.91 6.55
C ARG A 56 -6.11 -16.39 6.56
N LEU A 57 -7.14 -16.75 5.82
CA LEU A 57 -7.63 -18.13 5.73
C LEU A 57 -6.92 -18.96 4.66
N THR A 58 -6.39 -18.30 3.63
CA THR A 58 -5.71 -18.95 2.52
C THR A 58 -4.20 -18.70 2.59
N PRO A 59 -3.35 -19.67 2.28
CA PRO A 59 -1.92 -19.45 2.20
C PRO A 59 -1.58 -18.43 1.13
N GLU A 60 -0.44 -17.80 1.27
CA GLU A 60 0.05 -16.82 0.30
C GLU A 60 0.45 -17.53 -1.00
N SER A 61 0.05 -16.95 -2.14
CA SER A 61 0.46 -17.47 -3.44
C SER A 61 1.94 -17.13 -3.71
N ALA A 62 2.57 -17.88 -4.60
CA ALA A 62 3.94 -17.63 -5.03
C ALA A 62 4.12 -16.21 -5.58
N ASN A 63 3.14 -15.71 -6.32
CA ASN A 63 3.17 -14.33 -6.85
C ASN A 63 3.08 -13.29 -5.74
N GLU A 64 2.27 -13.49 -4.72
CA GLU A 64 2.18 -12.59 -3.58
C GLU A 64 3.49 -12.54 -2.80
N LEU A 65 4.14 -13.69 -2.62
CA LEU A 65 5.45 -13.76 -1.98
C LEU A 65 6.52 -13.03 -2.81
N ALA A 66 6.54 -13.25 -4.13
CA ALA A 66 7.49 -12.57 -5.02
C ALA A 66 7.31 -11.03 -5.01
N VAL A 67 6.07 -10.55 -5.03
CA VAL A 67 5.79 -9.11 -4.93
C VAL A 67 6.22 -8.55 -3.58
N ARG A 68 5.99 -9.28 -2.50
CA ARG A 68 6.40 -8.87 -1.16
C ARG A 68 7.92 -8.80 -1.02
N GLU A 69 8.64 -9.76 -1.58
CA GLU A 69 10.09 -9.79 -1.63
C GLU A 69 10.63 -8.59 -2.42
N ARG A 70 10.11 -8.37 -3.61
CA ARG A 70 10.43 -7.21 -4.44
C ARG A 70 10.22 -5.89 -3.68
N PHE A 71 9.10 -5.77 -2.98
CA PHE A 71 8.79 -4.58 -2.18
C PHE A 71 9.85 -4.33 -1.10
N LYS A 72 10.26 -5.38 -0.37
CA LYS A 72 11.30 -5.25 0.67
C LYS A 72 12.63 -4.80 0.09
N VAL A 73 13.06 -5.44 -0.99
CA VAL A 73 14.33 -5.12 -1.66
C VAL A 73 14.34 -3.70 -2.21
N VAL A 74 13.29 -3.31 -2.92
CA VAL A 74 13.18 -1.95 -3.48
C VAL A 74 13.11 -0.89 -2.38
N ARG A 75 12.36 -1.15 -1.30
CA ARG A 75 12.27 -0.24 -0.17
C ARG A 75 13.65 -0.02 0.47
N GLN A 76 14.40 -1.09 0.71
CA GLN A 76 15.74 -1.01 1.28
C GLN A 76 16.72 -0.29 0.35
N ALA A 77 16.69 -0.60 -0.93
CA ALA A 77 17.52 0.05 -1.93
C ALA A 77 17.22 1.56 -2.05
N ALA A 78 15.95 1.94 -2.04
CA ALA A 78 15.55 3.35 -2.07
C ALA A 78 15.99 4.09 -0.79
N GLN A 79 15.89 3.46 0.37
CA GLN A 79 16.36 4.03 1.62
C GLN A 79 17.88 4.22 1.60
N ASN A 80 18.63 3.23 1.18
CA ASN A 80 20.10 3.32 1.08
C ASN A 80 20.51 4.45 0.11
N ARG A 81 19.84 4.56 -1.03
CA ARG A 81 20.10 5.63 -1.98
C ARG A 81 19.76 7.01 -1.43
N SER A 82 18.70 7.15 -0.67
CA SER A 82 18.32 8.41 -0.04
C SER A 82 19.34 8.89 1.01
N MET A 83 20.12 7.97 1.56
CA MET A 83 21.16 8.25 2.53
C MET A 83 22.56 8.43 1.91
N ASP A 84 22.72 8.14 0.64
CA ASP A 84 23.99 8.33 -0.08
C ASP A 84 24.18 9.81 -0.40
N LEU A 85 25.02 10.47 0.36
CA LEU A 85 25.31 11.90 0.21
C LEU A 85 25.93 12.25 -1.13
N SER A 86 26.68 11.34 -1.74
CA SER A 86 27.33 11.56 -3.05
C SER A 86 26.31 11.69 -4.18
N ARG A 87 25.19 11.01 -4.07
CA ARG A 87 24.11 11.00 -5.06
C ARG A 87 22.92 11.87 -4.72
N LEU A 88 22.78 12.26 -3.47
CA LEU A 88 21.60 12.97 -2.95
C LEU A 88 21.30 14.25 -3.73
N THR A 89 22.31 15.07 -4.00
CA THR A 89 22.16 16.34 -4.71
C THR A 89 21.66 16.12 -6.15
N TYR A 90 22.28 15.20 -6.86
CA TYR A 90 21.89 14.88 -8.24
C TYR A 90 20.48 14.28 -8.31
N ASP A 91 20.17 13.36 -7.43
CA ASP A 91 18.87 12.72 -7.38
C ASP A 91 17.75 13.70 -7.03
N GLN A 92 18.01 14.63 -6.11
CA GLN A 92 17.06 15.69 -5.78
C GLN A 92 16.85 16.67 -6.93
N MET A 93 17.90 17.00 -7.66
CA MET A 93 17.79 17.84 -8.87
C MET A 93 16.96 17.13 -9.94
N ASP A 94 17.21 15.85 -10.18
CA ASP A 94 16.46 15.04 -11.12
C ASP A 94 14.97 14.94 -10.73
N PHE A 95 14.68 14.79 -9.44
CA PHE A 95 13.31 14.80 -8.93
C PHE A 95 12.60 16.13 -9.18
N LEU A 96 13.25 17.25 -8.90
CA LEU A 96 12.67 18.58 -9.11
C LEU A 96 12.47 18.87 -10.61
N GLU A 97 13.40 18.46 -11.45
CA GLU A 97 13.30 18.62 -12.89
C GLU A 97 12.15 17.79 -13.46
N GLU A 98 12.02 16.53 -13.05
CA GLU A 98 10.91 15.69 -13.47
C GLU A 98 9.56 16.23 -12.99
N ARG A 99 9.50 16.72 -11.75
CA ARG A 99 8.30 17.36 -11.20
C ARG A 99 7.88 18.59 -11.99
N ARG A 100 8.85 19.37 -12.47
CA ARG A 100 8.60 20.59 -13.27
C ARG A 100 8.17 20.28 -14.70
N THR A 101 8.73 19.23 -15.30
CA THR A 101 8.53 18.93 -16.73
C THR A 101 7.32 18.04 -16.99
N ARG A 102 6.93 17.20 -16.05
CA ARG A 102 5.79 16.28 -16.22
C ARG A 102 4.46 16.91 -15.82
N THR A 103 3.51 16.91 -16.74
CA THR A 103 2.15 17.44 -16.53
C THR A 103 1.36 16.66 -15.47
N HIS A 104 1.58 15.36 -15.37
CA HIS A 104 0.92 14.47 -14.39
C HIS A 104 1.96 13.78 -13.51
N PHE A 105 2.53 14.54 -12.60
CA PHE A 105 3.51 14.00 -11.68
C PHE A 105 2.82 13.27 -10.52
N LYS A 106 3.09 11.96 -10.40
CA LYS A 106 2.39 11.08 -9.45
C LYS A 106 2.92 11.15 -8.01
N TYR A 107 4.14 11.61 -7.84
CA TYR A 107 4.83 11.50 -6.55
C TYR A 107 4.80 12.81 -5.78
N THR A 108 4.30 12.76 -4.55
CA THR A 108 4.28 13.92 -3.66
C THR A 108 5.59 14.09 -2.89
N THR A 109 6.33 12.99 -2.67
CA THR A 109 7.56 12.98 -1.88
C THR A 109 8.74 12.43 -2.68
N TYR A 110 9.93 12.92 -2.36
CA TYR A 110 11.18 12.43 -2.93
C TYR A 110 11.41 10.92 -2.68
N LYS A 111 11.12 10.45 -1.47
CA LYS A 111 11.24 9.03 -1.13
C LYS A 111 10.28 8.15 -1.94
N GLY A 112 9.06 8.61 -2.15
CA GLY A 112 8.08 7.93 -2.99
C GLY A 112 8.53 7.85 -4.45
N TRP A 113 9.13 8.91 -4.96
CA TRP A 113 9.70 8.95 -6.29
C TRP A 113 10.89 7.98 -6.45
N LEU A 114 11.82 7.96 -5.48
CA LEU A 114 12.92 6.98 -5.46
C LEU A 114 12.42 5.53 -5.44
N PHE A 115 11.42 5.25 -4.63
CA PHE A 115 10.79 3.93 -4.59
C PHE A 115 10.21 3.54 -5.96
N GLY A 116 9.49 4.45 -6.61
CA GLY A 116 8.92 4.21 -7.94
C GLY A 116 9.99 3.94 -9.00
N LYS A 117 11.10 4.68 -8.96
CA LYS A 117 12.26 4.44 -9.84
C LYS A 117 12.93 3.10 -9.54
N GLY A 118 13.16 2.78 -8.27
CA GLY A 118 13.69 1.49 -7.84
C GLY A 118 12.81 0.31 -8.25
N TRP A 119 11.51 0.49 -8.20
CA TRP A 119 10.57 -0.53 -8.67
C TRP A 119 10.73 -0.87 -10.14
N ARG A 120 10.98 0.13 -10.99
CA ARG A 120 11.23 -0.05 -12.42
C ARG A 120 12.60 -0.66 -12.72
N CYS A 121 13.59 -0.32 -11.88
CA CYS A 121 14.96 -0.82 -12.02
C CYS A 121 15.20 -2.17 -11.36
N TYR A 122 14.17 -2.77 -10.74
CA TYR A 122 14.31 -4.07 -10.10
C TYR A 122 14.58 -5.18 -11.11
N ASN A 123 15.67 -5.91 -10.88
CA ASN A 123 16.05 -7.06 -11.69
C ASN A 123 15.54 -8.35 -11.04
N THR A 124 14.64 -9.05 -11.73
CA THR A 124 14.05 -10.31 -11.25
C THR A 124 15.04 -11.46 -11.19
N SER A 125 16.09 -11.44 -12.01
CA SER A 125 17.09 -12.50 -12.04
C SER A 125 18.07 -12.43 -10.87
N THR A 126 18.50 -11.22 -10.50
CA THR A 126 19.44 -11.01 -9.41
C THR A 126 18.75 -10.68 -8.09
N HIS A 127 17.45 -10.42 -8.08
CA HIS A 127 16.69 -9.94 -6.93
C HIS A 127 17.24 -8.66 -6.30
N GLN A 128 17.80 -7.79 -7.13
CA GLN A 128 18.40 -6.53 -6.71
C GLN A 128 17.91 -5.37 -7.59
N VAL A 129 18.12 -4.16 -7.10
CA VAL A 129 17.82 -2.94 -7.85
C VAL A 129 19.06 -2.46 -8.56
N ASP A 130 19.01 -2.45 -9.88
CA ASP A 130 20.11 -1.94 -10.72
C ASP A 130 19.87 -0.45 -11.01
N TRP A 131 20.46 0.40 -10.20
CA TRP A 131 20.31 1.84 -10.35
C TRP A 131 21.05 2.36 -11.60
N PRO A 132 20.36 3.11 -12.46
CA PRO A 132 21.02 3.78 -13.57
C PRO A 132 21.86 4.96 -13.07
N GLU A 133 22.76 5.43 -13.91
CA GLU A 133 23.57 6.60 -13.60
C GLU A 133 22.73 7.85 -13.35
N ARG A 134 21.67 8.02 -14.14
CA ARG A 134 20.68 9.10 -13.96
C ARG A 134 19.26 8.55 -13.89
N LEU A 135 18.52 9.00 -12.89
CA LEU A 135 17.16 8.55 -12.64
C LEU A 135 16.11 9.17 -13.57
N LEU A 136 16.43 10.26 -14.24
CA LEU A 136 15.56 10.89 -15.25
C LEU A 136 15.21 9.97 -16.42
N ASN A 137 16.12 9.07 -16.77
CA ASN A 137 15.98 8.20 -17.94
C ASN A 137 15.15 6.93 -17.68
N VAL A 138 14.59 6.83 -16.50
CA VAL A 138 13.81 5.64 -16.10
C VAL A 138 12.31 5.91 -16.08
#